data_e86e0a421d288ed7692e225990fda59f
#
_entry.id   e86e0a421d288ed7692e225990fda59f
#
_cell.length_a   1.000
_cell.length_b   1.000
_cell.length_c   1.000
_cell.angle_alpha   90.00
_cell.angle_beta   90.00
_cell.angle_gamma   90.00
#
_symmetry.space_group_name_H-M   'P 1'
#
loop_
_entity.id
_entity.type
_entity.pdbx_description
1 polymer ?
#
loop_
_entity_poly.entity_id
_entity_poly.type
_entity_poly.pdbx_seq_one_letter_code
_entity_poly.pdbx_strand_id
1 'polypeptide(L)' 'MALAGGKRATAQGPSAQFATAVAMRVIPKGATITNTTCKSIDAGAGSRYQCTITYSP' A
#
# COMPACT_ATOMS: atom_id res chain seq x y z
N MET A 1 14.02 17.79 -10.04
CA MET A 1 13.16 17.10 -10.96
C MET A 1 11.98 16.48 -10.28
N ALA A 2 10.85 16.83 -10.70
CA ALA A 2 9.64 16.32 -10.10
C ALA A 2 9.36 14.89 -10.58
N LEU A 3 8.97 14.07 -9.67
CA LEU A 3 8.50 12.75 -10.01
C LEU A 3 7.01 12.82 -10.26
N ALA A 4 6.67 13.54 -11.26
CA ALA A 4 5.27 13.72 -11.58
C ALA A 4 4.62 12.37 -11.79
N GLY A 5 3.45 12.18 -11.24
CA GLY A 5 2.71 10.97 -11.43
C GLY A 5 2.90 9.93 -10.35
N GLY A 6 3.87 10.12 -9.46
CA GLY A 6 4.03 9.19 -8.36
C GLY A 6 2.94 9.37 -7.33
N LYS A 7 2.17 8.32 -7.09
CA LYS A 7 1.11 8.32 -6.09
C LYS A 7 1.26 7.14 -5.16
N ARG A 8 0.68 7.24 -3.99
CA ARG A 8 0.77 6.18 -2.99
C ARG A 8 -0.61 5.82 -2.49
N ALA A 9 -0.79 4.54 -2.24
CA ALA A 9 -1.98 4.02 -1.59
C ALA A 9 -1.52 3.23 -0.38
N THR A 10 -2.01 3.59 0.79
CA THR A 10 -1.62 2.95 2.03
C THR A 10 -2.85 2.33 2.67
N ALA A 11 -2.69 1.10 3.16
CA ALA A 11 -3.76 0.42 3.85
C ALA A 11 -3.19 -0.45 4.95
N GLN A 12 -4.03 -0.78 5.92
CA GLN A 12 -3.66 -1.64 7.03
C GLN A 12 -4.59 -2.83 7.07
N GLY A 13 -4.10 -3.92 7.63
CA GLY A 13 -4.90 -5.11 7.75
C GLY A 13 -4.27 -6.12 8.70
N PRO A 14 -4.98 -7.23 8.95
CA PRO A 14 -4.47 -8.27 9.84
C PRO A 14 -3.30 -9.05 9.23
N SER A 15 -3.09 -8.92 7.93
CA SER A 15 -1.96 -9.56 7.27
C SER A 15 -1.48 -8.67 6.13
N ALA A 16 -0.26 -8.91 5.69
CA ALA A 16 0.29 -8.14 4.57
C ALA A 16 -0.54 -8.34 3.31
N GLN A 17 -1.00 -9.56 3.09
CA GLN A 17 -1.82 -9.86 1.94
C GLN A 17 -3.13 -9.11 1.97
N PHE A 18 -3.76 -9.05 3.13
CA PHE A 18 -5.01 -8.33 3.29
C PHE A 18 -4.80 -6.84 3.08
N ALA A 19 -3.76 -6.28 3.68
CA ALA A 19 -3.48 -4.85 3.55
C ALA A 19 -3.19 -4.49 2.10
N THR A 20 -2.45 -5.34 1.39
CA THR A 20 -2.16 -5.11 -0.02
C THR A 20 -3.44 -5.14 -0.84
N ALA A 21 -4.32 -6.09 -0.56
CA ALA A 21 -5.58 -6.18 -1.31
C ALA A 21 -6.44 -4.94 -1.10
N VAL A 22 -6.48 -4.43 0.13
CA VAL A 22 -7.25 -3.21 0.40
C VAL A 22 -6.63 -2.01 -0.30
N ALA A 23 -5.31 -1.90 -0.28
CA ALA A 23 -4.64 -0.80 -0.96
C ALA A 23 -4.87 -0.85 -2.46
N MET A 24 -4.89 -2.04 -3.03
CA MET A 24 -5.12 -2.19 -4.46
C MET A 24 -6.49 -1.70 -4.89
N ARG A 25 -7.45 -1.71 -4.00
CA ARG A 25 -8.79 -1.24 -4.32
C ARG A 25 -8.82 0.26 -4.57
N VAL A 26 -7.90 0.98 -3.94
CA VAL A 26 -7.82 2.43 -4.10
C VAL A 26 -7.13 2.80 -5.40
N ILE A 27 -6.33 1.89 -5.93
CA ILE A 27 -5.54 2.16 -7.13
C ILE A 27 -6.41 1.97 -8.36
N PRO A 28 -6.49 2.95 -9.25
CA PRO A 28 -7.31 2.82 -10.44
C PRO A 28 -6.76 1.75 -11.39
N LYS A 29 -7.65 1.14 -12.14
CA LYS A 29 -7.24 0.19 -13.16
C LYS A 29 -6.39 0.90 -14.20
N GLY A 30 -5.40 0.21 -14.70
CA GLY A 30 -4.50 0.78 -15.68
C GLY A 30 -3.31 1.50 -15.08
N ALA A 31 -3.31 1.72 -13.77
CA ALA A 31 -2.16 2.31 -13.12
C ALA A 31 -1.00 1.30 -13.09
N THR A 32 0.21 1.81 -13.14
CA THR A 32 1.40 0.97 -13.09
C THR A 32 1.97 1.00 -11.69
N ILE A 33 2.07 -0.17 -11.07
CA ILE A 33 2.64 -0.29 -9.75
C ILE A 33 4.15 -0.31 -9.86
N THR A 34 4.80 0.62 -9.21
CA THR A 34 6.25 0.75 -9.28
C THR A 34 6.94 0.22 -8.03
N ASN A 35 6.25 0.20 -6.90
CA ASN A 35 6.85 -0.30 -5.68
C ASN A 35 5.77 -0.72 -4.70
N THR A 36 6.07 -1.71 -3.89
CA THR A 36 5.17 -2.16 -2.82
C THR A 36 6.00 -2.43 -1.59
N THR A 37 5.65 -1.80 -0.50
CA THR A 37 6.35 -1.98 0.76
C THR A 37 5.34 -2.28 1.86
N CYS A 38 5.58 -3.35 2.59
CA CYS A 38 4.75 -3.72 3.74
C CYS A 38 5.62 -3.78 4.97
N LYS A 39 5.03 -3.38 6.10
CA LYS A 39 5.72 -3.48 7.38
C LYS A 39 4.73 -3.90 8.44
N SER A 40 5.22 -4.54 9.48
CA SER A 40 4.38 -4.91 10.60
C SER A 40 4.40 -3.78 11.62
N ILE A 41 3.22 -3.50 12.15
CA ILE A 41 3.06 -2.48 13.19
C ILE A 41 2.59 -3.19 14.43
N ASP A 42 3.36 -3.06 15.49
CA ASP A 42 3.02 -3.66 16.76
C ASP A 42 2.20 -2.67 17.56
N ALA A 43 0.92 -2.92 17.62
CA ALA A 43 0.02 -1.95 18.23
C ALA A 43 -0.56 -2.46 19.54
N GLY A 44 0.25 -3.03 20.37
CA GLY A 44 -0.18 -3.41 21.73
C GLY A 44 -1.16 -4.56 21.78
N ALA A 45 -2.30 -4.43 21.17
CA ALA A 45 -3.35 -5.45 21.25
C ALA A 45 -3.23 -6.50 20.14
N GLY A 46 -2.19 -6.42 19.33
CA GLY A 46 -2.01 -7.36 18.23
C GLY A 46 -1.17 -6.77 17.15
N SER A 47 -0.79 -7.61 16.21
CA SER A 47 0.03 -7.18 15.09
C SER A 47 -0.84 -6.70 13.95
N ARG A 48 -0.45 -5.63 13.34
CA ARG A 48 -1.08 -5.16 12.12
C ARG A 48 -0.02 -4.99 11.06
N TYR A 49 -0.43 -5.08 9.83
CA TYR A 49 0.44 -4.85 8.69
C TYR A 49 -0.02 -3.63 7.95
N GLN A 50 0.93 -2.80 7.60
CA GLN A 50 0.65 -1.62 6.79
C GLN A 50 1.41 -1.76 5.48
N CYS A 51 0.69 -1.70 4.38
CA CYS A 51 1.29 -1.78 3.06
C CYS A 51 1.11 -0.48 2.33
N THR A 52 2.17 -0.04 1.68
CA THR A 52 2.15 1.17 0.86
C THR A 52 2.52 0.77 -0.56
N ILE A 53 1.64 1.09 -1.49
CA ILE A 53 1.86 0.81 -2.90
C ILE A 53 2.09 2.12 -3.61
N THR A 54 3.21 2.23 -4.29
CA THR A 54 3.51 3.39 -5.12
C THR A 54 3.16 3.06 -6.56
N TYR A 55 2.41 3.92 -7.18
CA TYR A 55 1.94 3.68 -8.54
C TYR A 55 1.95 4.98 -9.33
N SER A 56 1.93 4.83 -10.64
CA SER A 56 1.78 5.97 -11.52
C SER A 56 0.54 5.79 -12.37
N PRO A 57 -0.12 6.88 -12.68
CA PRO A 57 -1.37 6.86 -13.45
C PRO A 57 -1.19 6.32 -14.87
#